data_58b5066a7d6d6cccf16051a2aeb1ffe4
#
_entry.id   58b5066a7d6d6cccf16051a2aeb1ffe4
#
_cell.length_a   1.000
_cell.length_b   1.000
_cell.length_c   1.000
_cell.angle_alpha   90.00
_cell.angle_beta   90.00
_cell.angle_gamma   90.00
#
_symmetry.space_group_name_H-M   'P 1'
#
loop_
_entity.id
_entity.type
_entity.pdbx_description
1 polymer ?
#
loop_
_entity_poly.entity_id
_entity_poly.type
_entity_poly.pdbx_seq_one_letter_code
_entity_poly.pdbx_strand_id
1 'polypeptide(L)'
;MMKHDLSTNDGLRSAIESLGSASEWRDNASEWIRRLGGTIQWVRDADEQTRATREFQDRLWEHNHVAAIGQGNIRVDEALDDKGFREWLAGRSLQPLPPPGDARLQFLTGLYDDLKSKLEALLTRHKTPHLKIFRVMAALYPEGMTTIAALGKINQLAKAMGSAGKLDPVERHTFVRSRIDEVLGEVPRRRLPASETSRKRQAGSLRRVEWMASRNAFKRGHRRRFLCRR
;
A
#
# COMPACT_ATOMS: atom_id res chain seq x y z
N MET A 1 24.57 -9.54 -17.68
CA MET A 1 23.26 -9.68 -17.04
C MET A 1 22.38 -10.53 -17.94
N MET A 2 21.97 -11.74 -17.49
CA MET A 2 21.09 -12.61 -18.29
C MET A 2 19.77 -11.90 -18.51
N LYS A 3 19.30 -11.87 -19.74
CA LYS A 3 18.03 -11.25 -20.12
C LYS A 3 16.97 -12.35 -20.06
N HIS A 4 16.17 -12.38 -18.99
CA HIS A 4 15.08 -13.35 -18.84
C HIS A 4 13.90 -12.95 -19.72
N ASP A 5 13.29 -13.91 -20.42
CA ASP A 5 12.03 -13.69 -21.15
C ASP A 5 10.86 -13.81 -20.17
N LEU A 6 10.37 -12.66 -19.68
CA LEU A 6 9.28 -12.62 -18.72
C LEU A 6 7.91 -13.02 -19.29
N SER A 7 7.80 -13.18 -20.61
CA SER A 7 6.55 -13.62 -21.24
C SER A 7 6.29 -15.12 -21.04
N THR A 8 7.33 -15.90 -20.73
CA THR A 8 7.24 -17.33 -20.43
C THR A 8 7.24 -17.58 -18.92
N ASN A 9 6.60 -18.66 -18.47
CA ASN A 9 6.58 -19.05 -17.06
C ASN A 9 7.97 -19.36 -16.52
N ASP A 10 8.80 -20.05 -17.31
CA ASP A 10 10.17 -20.39 -16.92
C ASP A 10 11.08 -19.17 -16.83
N GLY A 11 10.98 -18.24 -17.79
CA GLY A 11 11.74 -17.00 -17.76
C GLY A 11 11.33 -16.11 -16.60
N LEU A 12 10.03 -16.01 -16.30
CA LEU A 12 9.53 -15.26 -15.15
C LEU A 12 9.97 -15.91 -13.83
N ARG A 13 9.90 -17.25 -13.70
CA ARG A 13 10.39 -17.99 -12.54
C ARG A 13 11.87 -17.76 -12.32
N SER A 14 12.67 -17.92 -13.37
CA SER A 14 14.12 -17.68 -13.31
C SER A 14 14.47 -16.24 -12.93
N ALA A 15 13.71 -15.25 -13.41
CA ALA A 15 13.89 -13.86 -13.01
C ALA A 15 13.59 -13.65 -11.51
N ILE A 16 12.51 -14.23 -10.98
CA ILE A 16 12.15 -14.14 -9.56
C ILE A 16 13.23 -14.80 -8.69
N GLU A 17 13.70 -15.97 -9.06
CA GLU A 17 14.77 -16.70 -8.35
C GLU A 17 16.09 -15.92 -8.34
N SER A 18 16.45 -15.31 -9.48
CA SER A 18 17.66 -14.49 -9.58
C SER A 18 17.59 -13.23 -8.70
N LEU A 19 16.43 -12.62 -8.58
CA LEU A 19 16.20 -11.50 -7.64
C LEU A 19 16.35 -11.98 -6.19
N GLY A 20 15.79 -13.14 -5.83
CA GLY A 20 15.90 -13.71 -4.50
C GLY A 20 17.34 -14.06 -4.09
N SER A 21 18.23 -14.30 -5.05
CA SER A 21 19.66 -14.61 -4.81
C SER A 21 20.57 -13.38 -4.74
N ALA A 22 20.14 -12.21 -5.23
CA ALA A 22 20.94 -10.98 -5.23
C ALA A 22 21.05 -10.40 -3.82
N SER A 23 22.27 -10.36 -3.25
CA SER A 23 22.53 -9.96 -1.86
C SER A 23 22.11 -8.50 -1.57
N GLU A 24 22.47 -7.55 -2.44
CA GLU A 24 22.12 -6.14 -2.27
C GLU A 24 20.60 -5.89 -2.24
N TRP A 25 19.86 -6.69 -3.01
CA TRP A 25 18.41 -6.58 -3.03
C TRP A 25 17.78 -7.20 -1.78
N ARG A 26 18.37 -8.28 -1.26
CA ARG A 26 17.84 -9.05 -0.11
C ARG A 26 17.70 -8.21 1.15
N ASP A 27 18.72 -7.42 1.49
CA ASP A 27 18.74 -6.67 2.75
C ASP A 27 17.73 -5.52 2.73
N ASN A 28 17.71 -4.73 1.66
CA ASN A 28 16.76 -3.63 1.49
C ASN A 28 15.32 -4.12 1.29
N ALA A 29 15.14 -5.20 0.53
CA ALA A 29 13.82 -5.76 0.26
C ALA A 29 13.23 -6.47 1.48
N SER A 30 14.02 -7.16 2.30
CA SER A 30 13.55 -7.87 3.48
C SER A 30 12.89 -6.92 4.47
N GLU A 31 13.50 -5.77 4.76
CA GLU A 31 12.91 -4.76 5.63
C GLU A 31 11.65 -4.15 5.01
N TRP A 32 11.65 -3.85 3.72
CA TRP A 32 10.47 -3.33 3.03
C TRP A 32 9.33 -4.35 3.03
N ILE A 33 9.60 -5.64 2.74
CA ILE A 33 8.61 -6.72 2.76
C ILE A 33 8.04 -6.89 4.18
N ARG A 34 8.89 -6.85 5.21
CA ARG A 34 8.44 -6.92 6.60
C ARG A 34 7.49 -5.77 6.95
N ARG A 35 7.82 -4.55 6.54
CA ARG A 35 6.99 -3.36 6.77
C ARG A 35 5.68 -3.42 5.99
N LEU A 36 5.73 -3.86 4.74
CA LEU A 36 4.54 -4.09 3.91
C LEU A 36 3.62 -5.13 4.56
N GLY A 37 4.17 -6.27 4.98
CA GLY A 37 3.42 -7.31 5.67
C GLY A 37 2.76 -6.79 6.95
N GLY A 38 3.47 -5.98 7.73
CA GLY A 38 2.91 -5.32 8.92
C GLY A 38 1.77 -4.35 8.59
N THR A 39 1.87 -3.62 7.47
CA THR A 39 0.78 -2.72 7.02
C THR A 39 -0.45 -3.52 6.58
N ILE A 40 -0.26 -4.56 5.79
CA ILE A 40 -1.36 -5.43 5.34
C ILE A 40 -2.05 -6.08 6.54
N GLN A 41 -1.29 -6.61 7.50
CA GLN A 41 -1.85 -7.22 8.69
C GLN A 41 -2.63 -6.22 9.54
N TRP A 42 -2.07 -5.02 9.74
CA TRP A 42 -2.75 -3.94 10.45
C TRP A 42 -4.08 -3.55 9.79
N VAL A 43 -4.14 -3.50 8.46
CA VAL A 43 -5.37 -3.24 7.70
C VAL A 43 -6.36 -4.38 7.91
N ARG A 44 -5.93 -5.63 7.86
CA ARG A 44 -6.80 -6.81 8.02
C ARG A 44 -7.40 -6.93 9.41
N ASP A 45 -6.65 -6.56 10.44
CA ASP A 45 -7.08 -6.69 11.84
C ASP A 45 -8.07 -5.58 12.26
N ALA A 46 -8.22 -4.52 11.46
CA ALA A 46 -9.10 -3.42 11.77
C ALA A 46 -10.54 -3.73 11.37
N ASP A 47 -11.47 -3.52 12.31
CA ASP A 47 -12.91 -3.54 12.07
C ASP A 47 -13.41 -2.28 11.35
N GLU A 48 -14.68 -2.26 10.96
CA GLU A 48 -15.27 -1.15 10.22
C GLU A 48 -15.21 0.17 11.00
N GLN A 49 -15.51 0.12 12.29
CA GLN A 49 -15.48 1.31 13.14
C GLN A 49 -14.07 1.90 13.23
N THR A 50 -13.07 1.06 13.40
CA THR A 50 -11.66 1.48 13.38
C THR A 50 -11.27 2.06 12.03
N ARG A 51 -11.66 1.41 10.90
CA ARG A 51 -11.35 1.88 9.55
C ARG A 51 -12.01 3.22 9.22
N ALA A 52 -13.16 3.54 9.81
CA ALA A 52 -13.85 4.81 9.62
C ALA A 52 -13.21 5.98 10.40
N THR A 53 -12.25 5.71 11.30
CA THR A 53 -11.57 6.78 12.05
C THR A 53 -10.64 7.60 11.16
N ARG A 54 -10.51 8.90 11.47
CA ARG A 54 -9.58 9.80 10.78
C ARG A 54 -8.13 9.33 10.94
N GLU A 55 -7.78 8.81 12.12
CA GLU A 55 -6.44 8.29 12.42
C GLU A 55 -6.09 7.08 11.53
N PHE A 56 -7.01 6.13 11.38
CA PHE A 56 -6.78 4.98 10.51
C PHE A 56 -6.59 5.40 9.06
N GLN A 57 -7.48 6.26 8.54
CA GLN A 57 -7.43 6.71 7.17
C GLN A 57 -6.16 7.55 6.89
N ASP A 58 -5.78 8.44 7.80
CA ASP A 58 -4.55 9.21 7.69
C ASP A 58 -3.32 8.29 7.61
N ARG A 59 -3.25 7.28 8.46
CA ARG A 59 -2.19 6.27 8.40
C ARG A 59 -2.22 5.48 7.09
N LEU A 60 -3.40 5.09 6.59
CA LEU A 60 -3.55 4.33 5.35
C LEU A 60 -3.11 5.14 4.12
N TRP A 61 -3.45 6.42 4.07
CA TRP A 61 -3.23 7.27 2.89
C TRP A 61 -1.90 8.05 2.91
N GLU A 62 -1.38 8.40 4.09
CA GLU A 62 -0.25 9.34 4.21
C GLU A 62 0.95 8.76 4.97
N HIS A 63 0.74 7.91 5.95
CA HIS A 63 1.75 7.58 6.95
C HIS A 63 2.15 6.10 7.03
N ASN A 64 2.12 5.39 5.90
CA ASN A 64 2.63 4.02 5.85
C ASN A 64 3.62 3.83 4.69
N HIS A 65 4.33 2.71 4.70
CA HIS A 65 5.35 2.42 3.68
C HIS A 65 4.76 2.14 2.29
N VAL A 66 3.49 1.75 2.23
CA VAL A 66 2.77 1.52 0.97
C VAL A 66 2.33 2.87 0.39
N ALA A 67 1.87 3.79 1.24
CA ALA A 67 1.41 5.12 0.83
C ALA A 67 2.55 6.10 0.52
N ALA A 68 3.78 5.84 0.96
CA ALA A 68 4.93 6.71 0.70
C ALA A 68 5.19 6.83 -0.80
N ILE A 69 4.74 7.94 -1.36
CA ILE A 69 4.92 8.33 -2.76
C ILE A 69 5.92 9.48 -2.76
N GLY A 70 6.98 9.36 -3.53
CA GLY A 70 7.99 10.41 -3.65
C GLY A 70 7.43 11.70 -4.29
N GLN A 71 8.16 12.28 -5.22
CA GLN A 71 7.74 13.50 -5.93
C GLN A 71 6.35 13.33 -6.59
N GLY A 72 5.53 14.37 -6.54
CA GLY A 72 4.17 14.35 -7.10
C GLY A 72 3.10 13.84 -6.12
N ASN A 73 3.42 13.76 -4.83
CA ASN A 73 2.44 13.42 -3.80
C ASN A 73 1.31 14.46 -3.75
N ILE A 74 0.08 14.02 -4.05
CA ILE A 74 -1.13 14.82 -3.88
C ILE A 74 -1.69 14.49 -2.50
N ARG A 75 -1.82 15.47 -1.62
CA ARG A 75 -2.45 15.29 -0.31
C ARG A 75 -3.95 15.07 -0.47
N VAL A 76 -4.50 14.24 0.39
CA VAL A 76 -5.92 13.87 0.39
C VAL A 76 -6.63 14.25 1.68
N ASP A 77 -6.03 15.16 2.46
CA ASP A 77 -6.55 15.58 3.78
C ASP A 77 -8.02 16.02 3.72
N GLU A 78 -8.39 16.81 2.70
CA GLU A 78 -9.76 17.30 2.51
C GLU A 78 -10.76 16.13 2.41
N ALA A 79 -10.42 15.08 1.68
CA ALA A 79 -11.24 13.88 1.61
C ALA A 79 -11.23 13.09 2.91
N LEU A 80 -10.10 13.07 3.64
CA LEU A 80 -10.01 12.39 4.92
C LEU A 80 -10.74 13.13 6.05
N ASP A 81 -11.00 14.42 5.91
CA ASP A 81 -11.83 15.20 6.83
C ASP A 81 -13.33 14.92 6.62
N ASP A 82 -13.73 14.49 5.42
CA ASP A 82 -15.10 14.08 5.13
C ASP A 82 -15.47 12.76 5.81
N LYS A 83 -16.43 12.80 6.72
CA LYS A 83 -16.92 11.64 7.48
C LYS A 83 -17.53 10.59 6.54
N GLY A 84 -18.33 11.05 5.58
CA GLY A 84 -19.04 10.17 4.63
C GLY A 84 -18.07 9.37 3.76
N PHE A 85 -16.96 10.00 3.33
CA PHE A 85 -15.90 9.31 2.60
C PHE A 85 -15.23 8.23 3.45
N ARG A 86 -14.90 8.53 4.72
CA ARG A 86 -14.26 7.55 5.61
C ARG A 86 -15.16 6.36 5.91
N GLU A 87 -16.44 6.59 6.23
CA GLU A 87 -17.42 5.54 6.49
C GLU A 87 -17.67 4.67 5.24
N TRP A 88 -17.81 5.31 4.08
CA TRP A 88 -17.95 4.60 2.81
C TRP A 88 -16.73 3.70 2.53
N LEU A 89 -15.51 4.22 2.67
CA LEU A 89 -14.31 3.43 2.41
C LEU A 89 -14.12 2.31 3.44
N ALA A 90 -14.46 2.55 4.70
CA ALA A 90 -14.44 1.53 5.74
C ALA A 90 -15.32 0.34 5.35
N GLY A 91 -16.61 0.55 5.05
CA GLY A 91 -17.52 -0.51 4.62
C GLY A 91 -17.09 -1.15 3.30
N ARG A 92 -16.66 -0.36 2.32
CA ARG A 92 -16.22 -0.87 1.01
C ARG A 92 -14.99 -1.75 1.11
N SER A 93 -14.04 -1.40 1.98
CA SER A 93 -12.78 -2.12 2.18
C SER A 93 -12.91 -3.45 2.94
N LEU A 94 -14.06 -3.72 3.55
CA LEU A 94 -14.37 -5.00 4.20
C LEU A 94 -15.01 -6.01 3.26
N GLN A 95 -15.43 -5.59 2.08
CA GLN A 95 -16.03 -6.50 1.11
C GLN A 95 -14.99 -7.55 0.68
N PRO A 96 -15.37 -8.82 0.62
CA PRO A 96 -14.45 -9.87 0.22
C PRO A 96 -14.03 -9.70 -1.25
N LEU A 97 -12.74 -9.86 -1.52
CA LEU A 97 -12.24 -9.87 -2.89
C LEU A 97 -12.79 -11.11 -3.62
N PRO A 98 -13.44 -10.95 -4.78
CA PRO A 98 -13.91 -12.09 -5.57
C PRO A 98 -12.77 -13.04 -5.99
N PRO A 99 -13.08 -14.29 -6.35
CA PRO A 99 -12.11 -15.21 -6.94
C PRO A 99 -11.40 -14.61 -8.15
N PRO A 100 -10.20 -15.09 -8.52
CA PRO A 100 -9.51 -14.66 -9.74
C PRO A 100 -10.42 -14.76 -10.97
N GLY A 101 -10.29 -13.80 -11.90
CA GLY A 101 -11.08 -13.71 -13.12
C GLY A 101 -11.85 -12.39 -13.23
N ASP A 102 -12.83 -12.36 -14.13
CA ASP A 102 -13.56 -11.14 -14.51
C ASP A 102 -14.27 -10.46 -13.35
N ALA A 103 -14.86 -11.25 -12.43
CA ALA A 103 -15.54 -10.70 -11.26
C ALA A 103 -14.58 -9.92 -10.34
N ARG A 104 -13.31 -10.41 -10.18
CA ARG A 104 -12.27 -9.69 -9.44
C ARG A 104 -11.87 -8.41 -10.14
N LEU A 105 -11.68 -8.48 -11.45
CA LEU A 105 -11.33 -7.30 -12.25
C LEU A 105 -12.41 -6.24 -12.16
N GLN A 106 -13.67 -6.61 -12.36
CA GLN A 106 -14.83 -5.70 -12.24
C GLN A 106 -14.91 -5.08 -10.85
N PHE A 107 -14.73 -5.87 -9.79
CA PHE A 107 -14.74 -5.38 -8.41
C PHE A 107 -13.64 -4.33 -8.17
N LEU A 108 -12.40 -4.62 -8.60
CA LEU A 108 -11.27 -3.71 -8.41
C LEU A 108 -11.37 -2.47 -9.29
N THR A 109 -11.87 -2.60 -10.52
CA THR A 109 -12.13 -1.45 -11.40
C THR A 109 -13.21 -0.56 -10.82
N GLY A 110 -14.32 -1.13 -10.35
CA GLY A 110 -15.37 -0.37 -9.67
C GLY A 110 -14.87 0.37 -8.43
N LEU A 111 -14.06 -0.29 -7.60
CA LEU A 111 -13.43 0.37 -6.44
C LEU A 111 -12.51 1.53 -6.85
N TYR A 112 -11.71 1.34 -7.90
CA TYR A 112 -10.84 2.40 -8.43
C TYR A 112 -11.65 3.61 -8.92
N ASP A 113 -12.70 3.37 -9.70
CA ASP A 113 -13.57 4.42 -10.26
C ASP A 113 -14.34 5.16 -9.17
N ASP A 114 -14.85 4.44 -8.18
CA ASP A 114 -15.51 5.01 -7.01
C ASP A 114 -14.55 5.91 -6.20
N LEU A 115 -13.33 5.42 -5.91
CA LEU A 115 -12.29 6.19 -5.22
C LEU A 115 -11.92 7.44 -6.00
N LYS A 116 -11.70 7.29 -7.30
CA LYS A 116 -11.39 8.40 -8.20
C LYS A 116 -12.47 9.47 -8.14
N SER A 117 -13.73 9.07 -8.38
CA SER A 117 -14.86 10.01 -8.41
C SER A 117 -15.07 10.73 -7.10
N LYS A 118 -14.98 10.02 -5.97
CA LYS A 118 -15.13 10.63 -4.64
C LYS A 118 -13.99 11.59 -4.30
N LEU A 119 -12.74 11.23 -4.63
CA LEU A 119 -11.60 12.11 -4.41
C LEU A 119 -11.64 13.35 -5.30
N GLU A 120 -12.04 13.21 -6.56
CA GLU A 120 -12.22 14.36 -7.47
C GLU A 120 -13.31 15.31 -6.99
N ALA A 121 -14.37 14.80 -6.36
CA ALA A 121 -15.43 15.63 -5.77
C ALA A 121 -15.01 16.37 -4.49
N LEU A 122 -14.12 15.77 -3.70
CA LEU A 122 -13.74 16.29 -2.39
C LEU A 122 -12.44 17.12 -2.41
N LEU A 123 -11.58 16.96 -3.43
CA LEU A 123 -10.30 17.66 -3.49
C LEU A 123 -10.42 18.96 -4.30
N THR A 124 -10.12 20.08 -3.69
CA THR A 124 -10.19 21.42 -4.31
C THR A 124 -9.30 21.57 -5.56
N ARG A 125 -8.21 20.80 -5.65
CA ARG A 125 -7.26 20.88 -6.77
C ARG A 125 -7.65 20.07 -8.00
N HIS A 126 -8.78 19.39 -7.99
CA HIS A 126 -9.31 18.57 -9.11
C HIS A 126 -8.27 17.65 -9.80
N LYS A 127 -7.24 17.23 -9.06
CA LYS A 127 -6.22 16.30 -9.56
C LYS A 127 -6.39 14.96 -8.89
N THR A 128 -6.67 13.95 -9.70
CA THR A 128 -6.78 12.57 -9.21
C THR A 128 -5.44 12.06 -8.66
N PRO A 129 -5.38 11.62 -7.40
CA PRO A 129 -4.15 11.06 -6.82
C PRO A 129 -3.96 9.58 -7.20
N HIS A 130 -3.89 9.27 -8.49
CA HIS A 130 -3.83 7.88 -9.00
C HIS A 130 -2.81 7.00 -8.28
N LEU A 131 -1.61 7.53 -8.01
CA LEU A 131 -0.55 6.78 -7.35
C LEU A 131 -0.94 6.37 -5.94
N LYS A 132 -1.63 7.24 -5.20
CA LYS A 132 -2.15 6.92 -3.86
C LYS A 132 -3.27 5.91 -3.92
N ILE A 133 -4.21 6.07 -4.85
CA ILE A 133 -5.32 5.12 -5.04
C ILE A 133 -4.75 3.71 -5.23
N PHE A 134 -3.79 3.51 -6.14
CA PHE A 134 -3.19 2.19 -6.34
C PHE A 134 -2.48 1.65 -5.10
N ARG A 135 -1.81 2.51 -4.34
CA ARG A 135 -1.16 2.11 -3.09
C ARG A 135 -2.15 1.68 -2.02
N VAL A 136 -3.22 2.44 -1.86
CA VAL A 136 -4.30 2.09 -0.93
C VAL A 136 -4.98 0.78 -1.35
N MET A 137 -5.32 0.63 -2.63
CA MET A 137 -5.89 -0.61 -3.14
C MET A 137 -4.96 -1.81 -2.93
N ALA A 138 -3.64 -1.65 -3.11
CA ALA A 138 -2.66 -2.70 -2.83
C ALA A 138 -2.55 -3.06 -1.34
N ALA A 139 -2.81 -2.12 -0.43
CA ALA A 139 -2.86 -2.38 1.01
C ALA A 139 -4.17 -3.09 1.42
N LEU A 140 -5.28 -2.73 0.78
CA LEU A 140 -6.60 -3.31 1.04
C LEU A 140 -6.76 -4.71 0.40
N TYR A 141 -6.28 -4.88 -0.83
CA TYR A 141 -6.46 -6.07 -1.65
C TYR A 141 -5.13 -6.55 -2.26
N PRO A 142 -4.16 -6.97 -1.43
CA PRO A 142 -2.82 -7.37 -1.90
C PRO A 142 -2.83 -8.62 -2.79
N GLU A 143 -3.91 -9.42 -2.74
CA GLU A 143 -4.09 -10.58 -3.60
C GLU A 143 -4.53 -10.21 -5.03
N GLY A 144 -5.04 -9.00 -5.25
CA GLY A 144 -5.52 -8.55 -6.55
C GLY A 144 -4.67 -7.43 -7.15
N MET A 145 -3.86 -6.75 -6.35
CA MET A 145 -3.11 -5.57 -6.77
C MET A 145 -1.62 -5.74 -6.53
N THR A 146 -0.80 -5.09 -7.34
CA THR A 146 0.63 -4.94 -7.08
C THR A 146 0.91 -3.63 -6.34
N THR A 147 2.05 -3.54 -5.65
CA THR A 147 2.49 -2.31 -4.98
C THR A 147 3.13 -1.29 -5.92
N ILE A 148 3.21 -1.56 -7.21
CA ILE A 148 3.79 -0.68 -8.23
C ILE A 148 2.80 0.45 -8.52
N ALA A 149 3.05 1.66 -8.02
CA ALA A 149 2.14 2.79 -8.26
C ALA A 149 2.39 3.49 -9.62
N ALA A 150 3.63 3.48 -10.12
CA ALA A 150 4.00 4.20 -11.33
C ALA A 150 3.42 3.53 -12.59
N LEU A 151 2.42 4.16 -13.22
CA LEU A 151 1.71 3.64 -14.39
C LEU A 151 2.64 3.25 -15.55
N GLY A 152 3.70 4.02 -15.80
CA GLY A 152 4.70 3.69 -16.82
C GLY A 152 5.45 2.39 -16.51
N LYS A 153 5.78 2.15 -15.24
CA LYS A 153 6.50 0.95 -14.81
C LYS A 153 5.63 -0.30 -14.85
N ILE A 154 4.41 -0.22 -14.35
CA ILE A 154 3.48 -1.36 -14.42
C ILE A 154 3.14 -1.71 -15.88
N ASN A 155 2.99 -0.72 -16.77
CA ASN A 155 2.77 -0.94 -18.19
C ASN A 155 3.97 -1.63 -18.87
N GLN A 156 5.19 -1.19 -18.55
CA GLN A 156 6.41 -1.84 -19.07
C GLN A 156 6.49 -3.30 -18.59
N LEU A 157 6.19 -3.56 -17.33
CA LEU A 157 6.21 -4.91 -16.75
C LEU A 157 5.13 -5.79 -17.37
N ALA A 158 3.88 -5.31 -17.50
CA ALA A 158 2.80 -6.05 -18.13
C ALA A 158 3.15 -6.45 -19.58
N LYS A 159 3.71 -5.51 -20.37
CA LYS A 159 4.18 -5.80 -21.73
C LYS A 159 5.30 -6.85 -21.75
N ALA A 160 6.27 -6.74 -20.86
CA ALA A 160 7.37 -7.70 -20.75
C ALA A 160 6.87 -9.09 -20.35
N MET A 161 5.76 -9.19 -19.59
CA MET A 161 5.07 -10.43 -19.24
C MET A 161 4.09 -10.94 -20.29
N GLY A 162 4.06 -10.32 -21.49
CA GLY A 162 3.28 -10.82 -22.62
C GLY A 162 1.83 -10.30 -22.68
N SER A 163 1.50 -9.18 -22.02
CA SER A 163 0.16 -8.60 -22.19
C SER A 163 -0.08 -8.17 -23.62
N ALA A 164 -1.21 -8.60 -24.19
CA ALA A 164 -1.65 -8.17 -25.51
C ALA A 164 -2.51 -6.89 -25.40
N GLY A 165 -2.24 -5.91 -26.28
CA GLY A 165 -3.06 -4.73 -26.37
C GLY A 165 -2.83 -3.68 -25.29
N LYS A 166 -3.79 -2.76 -25.20
CA LYS A 166 -3.80 -1.63 -24.25
C LYS A 166 -4.68 -2.02 -23.07
N LEU A 167 -4.08 -2.37 -21.97
CA LEU A 167 -4.80 -2.64 -20.73
C LEU A 167 -5.11 -1.35 -19.98
N ASP A 168 -6.22 -1.32 -19.26
CA ASP A 168 -6.53 -0.28 -18.31
C ASP A 168 -5.60 -0.33 -17.08
N PRO A 169 -5.48 0.76 -16.30
CA PRO A 169 -4.58 0.79 -15.16
C PRO A 169 -4.80 -0.35 -14.17
N VAL A 170 -6.04 -0.67 -13.82
CA VAL A 170 -6.38 -1.78 -12.91
C VAL A 170 -6.09 -3.14 -13.54
N GLU A 171 -6.43 -3.31 -14.81
CA GLU A 171 -6.13 -4.54 -15.57
C GLU A 171 -4.63 -4.87 -15.58
N ARG A 172 -3.76 -3.85 -15.69
CA ARG A 172 -2.31 -4.07 -15.62
C ARG A 172 -1.87 -4.66 -14.29
N HIS A 173 -2.43 -4.16 -13.20
CA HIS A 173 -2.11 -4.68 -11.86
C HIS A 173 -2.58 -6.11 -11.68
N THR A 174 -3.83 -6.39 -12.06
CA THR A 174 -4.41 -7.73 -11.96
C THR A 174 -3.70 -8.72 -12.88
N PHE A 175 -3.37 -8.32 -14.12
CA PHE A 175 -2.60 -9.14 -15.04
C PHE A 175 -1.23 -9.50 -14.48
N VAL A 176 -0.43 -8.50 -14.06
CA VAL A 176 0.90 -8.75 -13.49
C VAL A 176 0.80 -9.63 -12.24
N ARG A 177 -0.19 -9.39 -11.39
CA ARG A 177 -0.41 -10.21 -10.19
C ARG A 177 -0.74 -11.64 -10.54
N SER A 178 -1.68 -11.87 -11.47
CA SER A 178 -2.05 -13.22 -11.93
C SER A 178 -0.87 -13.99 -12.53
N ARG A 179 -0.04 -13.32 -13.34
CA ARG A 179 1.18 -13.93 -13.91
C ARG A 179 2.18 -14.36 -12.83
N ILE A 180 2.35 -13.56 -11.79
CA ILE A 180 3.22 -13.92 -10.66
C ILE A 180 2.63 -15.11 -9.88
N ASP A 181 1.33 -15.08 -9.60
CA ASP A 181 0.65 -16.16 -8.86
C ASP A 181 0.66 -17.48 -9.65
N GLU A 182 0.52 -17.43 -10.98
CA GLU A 182 0.61 -18.58 -11.87
C GLU A 182 1.99 -19.26 -11.77
N VAL A 183 3.06 -18.48 -11.69
CA VAL A 183 4.43 -18.99 -11.65
C VAL A 183 4.84 -19.47 -10.25
N LEU A 184 4.44 -18.75 -9.21
CA LEU A 184 4.80 -19.09 -7.83
C LEU A 184 3.86 -20.12 -7.19
N GLY A 185 2.74 -20.42 -7.84
CA GLY A 185 1.59 -21.03 -7.22
C GLY A 185 0.86 -20.02 -6.33
N GLU A 186 -0.40 -20.27 -6.00
CA GLU A 186 -1.07 -19.47 -4.97
C GLU A 186 -0.24 -19.55 -3.70
N VAL A 187 0.42 -18.45 -3.35
CA VAL A 187 1.17 -18.37 -2.09
C VAL A 187 0.18 -18.76 -0.99
N PRO A 188 0.39 -19.90 -0.31
CA PRO A 188 -0.53 -20.31 0.74
C PRO A 188 -0.66 -19.10 1.67
N ARG A 189 -1.87 -18.75 2.03
CA ARG A 189 -2.12 -17.73 3.07
C ARG A 189 -1.37 -18.21 4.33
N ARG A 190 -0.07 -17.93 4.42
CA ARG A 190 0.66 -18.13 5.65
C ARG A 190 -0.09 -17.26 6.65
N ARG A 191 -0.94 -17.89 7.46
CA ARG A 191 -1.26 -17.34 8.77
C ARG A 191 0.11 -17.10 9.37
N LEU A 192 0.54 -15.83 9.36
CA LEU A 192 1.67 -15.46 10.20
C LEU A 192 1.32 -16.05 11.56
N PRO A 193 2.21 -16.87 12.16
CA PRO A 193 1.91 -17.50 13.43
C PRO A 193 1.34 -16.41 14.32
N ALA A 194 0.20 -16.68 14.97
CA ALA A 194 -0.43 -15.76 15.89
C ALA A 194 0.68 -15.32 16.84
N SER A 195 1.26 -14.16 16.52
CA SER A 195 2.48 -13.72 17.17
C SER A 195 2.15 -13.58 18.65
N GLU A 196 3.09 -13.93 19.49
CA GLU A 196 3.18 -13.70 20.93
C GLU A 196 2.81 -12.27 21.40
N THR A 197 2.18 -11.49 20.56
CA THR A 197 1.76 -10.09 20.79
C THR A 197 0.65 -9.94 21.82
N SER A 198 -0.04 -11.02 22.22
CA SER A 198 -1.02 -10.93 23.31
C SER A 198 -0.38 -10.73 24.70
N ARG A 199 0.87 -11.13 24.90
CA ARG A 199 1.56 -10.95 26.18
C ARG A 199 2.30 -9.62 26.34
N LYS A 200 2.54 -8.87 25.25
CA LYS A 200 3.28 -7.58 25.30
C LYS A 200 2.39 -6.34 25.34
N ARG A 201 1.07 -6.46 25.21
CA ARG A 201 0.16 -5.30 25.28
C ARG A 201 0.05 -4.66 26.67
N GLN A 202 0.36 -5.37 27.75
CA GLN A 202 0.35 -4.78 29.10
C GLN A 202 1.63 -4.03 29.47
N ALA A 203 2.76 -4.27 28.79
CA ALA A 203 4.02 -3.56 29.07
C ALA A 203 4.22 -2.30 28.19
N GLY A 204 3.40 -2.08 27.16
CA GLY A 204 3.56 -1.00 26.19
C GLY A 204 2.91 0.33 26.58
N SER A 205 2.00 0.35 27.56
CA SER A 205 1.28 1.58 27.92
C SER A 205 2.16 2.57 28.72
N LEU A 206 3.15 2.11 29.47
CA LEU A 206 4.04 2.96 30.27
C LEU A 206 5.13 3.66 29.43
N ARG A 207 5.57 3.08 28.31
CA ARG A 207 6.59 3.70 27.44
C ARG A 207 6.06 4.77 26.51
N ARG A 208 4.75 4.83 26.29
CA ARG A 208 4.11 5.83 25.40
C ARG A 208 4.09 7.23 26.02
N VAL A 209 4.03 7.32 27.35
CA VAL A 209 4.01 8.60 28.07
C VAL A 209 5.40 9.27 28.07
N GLU A 210 6.47 8.48 28.17
CA GLU A 210 7.85 9.02 28.18
C GLU A 210 8.28 9.56 26.82
N TRP A 211 7.83 8.98 25.71
CA TRP A 211 8.18 9.44 24.36
C TRP A 211 7.50 10.78 23.99
N MET A 212 6.28 11.03 24.50
CA MET A 212 5.60 12.33 24.31
C MET A 212 6.23 13.44 25.16
N ALA A 213 6.76 13.13 26.33
CA ALA A 213 7.42 14.11 27.20
C ALA A 213 8.76 14.59 26.60
N SER A 214 9.54 13.72 25.97
CA SER A 214 10.84 14.06 25.38
C SER A 214 10.72 14.95 24.13
N ARG A 215 9.65 14.81 23.34
CA ARG A 215 9.41 15.64 22.14
C ARG A 215 9.07 17.11 22.47
N ASN A 216 8.43 17.35 23.61
CA ASN A 216 8.08 18.70 24.05
C ASN A 216 9.29 19.44 24.69
N ALA A 217 10.26 18.72 25.24
CA ALA A 217 11.49 19.31 25.75
C ALA A 217 12.43 19.77 24.61
N PHE A 218 12.50 19.06 23.51
CA PHE A 218 13.35 19.42 22.37
C PHE A 218 12.86 20.67 21.61
N LYS A 219 11.55 20.94 21.56
CA LYS A 219 11.00 22.14 20.92
C LYS A 219 11.19 23.41 21.70
N ARG A 220 11.42 23.36 23.04
CA ARG A 220 11.65 24.55 23.87
C ARG A 220 13.11 25.02 23.86
N GLY A 221 14.07 24.18 23.53
CA GLY A 221 15.50 24.50 23.49
C GLY A 221 15.96 25.32 22.28
N HIS A 222 15.21 25.27 21.16
CA HIS A 222 15.64 25.91 19.90
C HIS A 222 15.15 27.35 19.70
N ARG A 223 14.28 27.88 20.57
CA ARG A 223 13.79 29.28 20.44
C ARG A 223 14.60 30.33 21.20
N ARG A 224 15.68 29.99 21.89
CA ARG A 224 16.45 30.95 22.71
C ARG A 224 17.82 31.37 22.15
N ARG A 225 18.18 31.06 20.90
CA ARG A 225 19.51 31.41 20.35
C ARG A 225 19.52 32.38 19.17
N PHE A 226 18.43 33.08 18.88
CA PHE A 226 18.40 34.07 17.76
C PHE A 226 18.03 35.50 18.17
N LEU A 227 18.28 35.92 19.40
CA LEU A 227 18.14 37.31 19.80
C LEU A 227 19.31 37.70 20.70
N CYS A 228 20.50 37.89 20.15
CA CYS A 228 21.56 38.77 20.66
C CYS A 228 22.74 38.77 19.68
N ARG A 229 22.73 39.71 18.76
CA ARG A 229 23.92 40.44 18.23
C ARG A 229 23.45 41.67 17.49
N ARG A 230 23.46 42.75 18.19
CA ARG A 230 24.01 44.00 17.76
C ARG A 230 25.01 44.41 18.78
#